data_096944b602e182c4cc20feafadd065bb
#
_entry.id   096944b602e182c4cc20feafadd065bb
#
_cell.length_a   1.000
_cell.length_b   1.000
_cell.length_c   1.000
_cell.angle_alpha   90.00
_cell.angle_beta   90.00
_cell.angle_gamma   90.00
#
_symmetry.space_group_name_H-M   'P 1'
#
loop_
_entity.id
_entity.type
_entity.pdbx_description
1 polymer ?
#
loop_
_entity_poly.entity_id
_entity_poly.type
_entity_poly.pdbx_seq_one_letter_code
_entity_poly.pdbx_strand_id
1 'polypeptide(L)'
;MRKHYIAVFFPAIEGGYVALFPDVPEAATQGDDLAETMDMATEALGLAMEEYALANRATPEPSTMAQVMAWAAEMKNGQGFSQAKEIFYPLIAAPETDNTPVRVTISLAKRDLAKIDEKARLAGLPRSKFLARAALGV
;
A
#
# COMPACT_ATOMS: atom_id res chain seq x y z
N MET A 1 3.02 14.30 -3.01
CA MET A 1 1.80 14.19 -3.83
C MET A 1 1.33 12.73 -3.87
N ARG A 2 0.04 12.52 -3.72
CA ARG A 2 -0.54 11.18 -3.75
C ARG A 2 -0.48 10.60 -5.16
N LYS A 3 0.07 9.41 -5.31
CA LYS A 3 0.06 8.70 -6.58
C LYS A 3 -1.25 7.93 -6.75
N HIS A 4 -1.69 7.78 -7.99
CA HIS A 4 -2.85 6.99 -8.35
C HIS A 4 -2.41 5.91 -9.32
N TYR A 5 -2.76 4.67 -9.02
CA TYR A 5 -2.40 3.52 -9.87
C TYR A 5 -3.65 2.95 -10.51
N ILE A 6 -3.53 2.55 -11.75
CA ILE A 6 -4.62 1.87 -12.44
C ILE A 6 -4.56 0.39 -12.06
N ALA A 7 -5.66 -0.09 -11.47
CA ALA A 7 -5.85 -1.52 -11.27
C ALA A 7 -6.53 -2.11 -12.50
N VAL A 8 -6.37 -3.42 -12.69
CA VAL A 8 -7.08 -4.15 -13.74
C VAL A 8 -7.90 -5.24 -13.06
N PHE A 9 -9.21 -5.17 -13.24
CA PHE A 9 -10.12 -6.18 -12.70
C PHE A 9 -10.50 -7.13 -13.81
N PHE A 10 -9.94 -8.35 -13.76
CA PHE A 10 -10.25 -9.41 -14.71
C PHE A 10 -11.42 -10.24 -14.19
N PRO A 11 -12.49 -10.39 -14.97
CA PRO A 11 -13.58 -11.29 -14.56
C PRO A 11 -13.09 -12.74 -14.58
N ALA A 12 -13.30 -13.43 -13.46
CA ALA A 12 -12.92 -14.83 -13.33
C ALA A 12 -14.02 -15.75 -13.93
N ILE A 13 -13.63 -16.88 -14.48
CA ILE A 13 -14.57 -17.85 -15.06
C ILE A 13 -15.56 -18.32 -14.00
N GLU A 14 -15.09 -18.55 -12.77
CA GLU A 14 -15.91 -19.04 -11.66
C GLU A 14 -16.78 -17.97 -11.02
N GLY A 15 -16.69 -16.73 -11.47
CA GLY A 15 -17.37 -15.57 -10.89
C GLY A 15 -16.42 -14.69 -10.12
N GLY A 16 -16.87 -13.46 -9.86
CA GLY A 16 -16.04 -12.47 -9.20
C GLY A 16 -14.95 -11.91 -10.11
N TYR A 17 -13.99 -11.23 -9.48
CA TYR A 17 -12.92 -10.54 -10.19
C TYR A 17 -11.57 -10.77 -9.50
N VAL A 18 -10.54 -10.86 -10.33
CA VAL A 18 -9.15 -10.80 -9.87
C VAL A 18 -8.64 -9.38 -10.13
N ALA A 19 -8.12 -8.73 -9.11
CA ALA A 19 -7.58 -7.37 -9.20
C ALA A 19 -6.06 -7.43 -9.22
N LEU A 20 -5.47 -6.90 -10.26
CA LEU A 20 -4.02 -6.81 -10.41
C LEU A 20 -3.62 -5.36 -10.64
N PHE A 21 -2.45 -5.00 -10.15
CA PHE A 21 -1.84 -3.68 -10.39
C PHE A 21 -0.57 -3.91 -11.20
N PRO A 22 -0.55 -3.52 -12.49
CA PRO A 22 0.66 -3.71 -13.32
C PRO A 22 1.91 -3.08 -12.70
N ASP A 23 1.75 -1.91 -12.07
CA ASP A 23 2.86 -1.19 -11.46
C ASP A 23 3.24 -1.68 -10.07
N VAL A 24 2.32 -2.38 -9.40
CA VAL A 24 2.52 -2.86 -8.02
C VAL A 24 2.08 -4.32 -7.94
N PRO A 25 2.91 -5.26 -8.44
CA PRO A 25 2.53 -6.68 -8.49
C PRO A 25 2.19 -7.30 -7.13
N GLU A 26 2.74 -6.73 -6.06
CA GLU A 26 2.51 -7.20 -4.68
C GLU A 26 1.06 -6.98 -4.22
N ALA A 27 0.32 -6.09 -4.89
CA ALA A 27 -1.03 -5.71 -4.47
C ALA A 27 -2.14 -6.54 -5.12
N ALA A 28 -1.83 -7.75 -5.58
CA ALA A 28 -2.82 -8.64 -6.18
C ALA A 28 -3.87 -9.08 -5.15
N THR A 29 -5.14 -9.08 -5.56
CA THR A 29 -6.25 -9.49 -4.70
C THR A 29 -7.44 -9.98 -5.53
N GLN A 30 -8.57 -10.23 -4.90
CA GLN A 30 -9.78 -10.69 -5.56
C GLN A 30 -11.01 -10.30 -4.75
N GLY A 31 -12.19 -10.36 -5.39
CA GLY A 31 -13.46 -10.10 -4.74
C GLY A 31 -14.59 -10.80 -5.49
N ASP A 32 -15.75 -10.96 -4.84
CA ASP A 32 -16.89 -11.65 -5.42
C ASP A 32 -17.74 -10.76 -6.34
N ASP A 33 -17.67 -9.46 -6.15
CA ASP A 33 -18.35 -8.48 -6.99
C ASP A 33 -17.46 -7.23 -7.14
N LEU A 34 -17.90 -6.27 -7.94
CA LEU A 34 -17.12 -5.05 -8.19
C LEU A 34 -16.88 -4.24 -6.93
N ALA A 35 -17.90 -4.08 -6.07
CA ALA A 35 -17.76 -3.28 -4.85
C ALA A 35 -16.74 -3.90 -3.90
N GLU A 36 -16.84 -5.20 -3.66
CA GLU A 36 -15.89 -5.92 -2.83
C GLU A 36 -14.47 -5.86 -3.42
N THR A 37 -14.36 -6.06 -4.73
CA THR A 37 -13.07 -6.00 -5.41
C THR A 37 -12.42 -4.62 -5.27
N MET A 38 -13.21 -3.54 -5.36
CA MET A 38 -12.70 -2.19 -5.12
C MET A 38 -12.15 -2.01 -3.72
N ASP A 39 -12.89 -2.50 -2.72
CA ASP A 39 -12.45 -2.43 -1.33
C ASP A 39 -11.18 -3.24 -1.10
N MET A 40 -11.13 -4.45 -1.64
CA MET A 40 -9.96 -5.32 -1.52
C MET A 40 -8.73 -4.75 -2.25
N ALA A 41 -8.95 -4.15 -3.42
CA ALA A 41 -7.86 -3.54 -4.18
C ALA A 41 -7.28 -2.32 -3.45
N THR A 42 -8.15 -1.50 -2.86
CA THR A 42 -7.72 -0.34 -2.07
C THR A 42 -6.90 -0.78 -0.86
N GLU A 43 -7.36 -1.80 -0.16
CA GLU A 43 -6.63 -2.36 0.99
C GLU A 43 -5.29 -2.96 0.57
N ALA A 44 -5.26 -3.76 -0.49
CA ALA A 44 -4.04 -4.39 -0.99
C ALA A 44 -3.00 -3.36 -1.42
N LEU A 45 -3.43 -2.30 -2.11
CA LEU A 45 -2.54 -1.21 -2.49
C LEU A 45 -1.98 -0.49 -1.26
N GLY A 46 -2.83 -0.23 -0.27
CA GLY A 46 -2.40 0.38 0.98
C GLY A 46 -1.33 -0.43 1.70
N LEU A 47 -1.51 -1.74 1.80
CA LEU A 47 -0.54 -2.64 2.43
C LEU A 47 0.78 -2.67 1.65
N ALA A 48 0.72 -2.70 0.32
CA ALA A 48 1.92 -2.69 -0.51
C ALA A 48 2.70 -1.37 -0.34
N MET A 49 2.00 -0.24 -0.32
CA MET A 49 2.64 1.06 -0.12
C MET A 49 3.28 1.17 1.25
N GLU A 50 2.66 0.61 2.27
CA GLU A 50 3.22 0.56 3.61
C GLU A 50 4.53 -0.25 3.63
N GLU A 51 4.57 -1.38 2.94
CA GLU A 51 5.80 -2.18 2.82
C GLU A 51 6.92 -1.42 2.10
N TYR A 52 6.59 -0.68 1.02
CA TYR A 52 7.57 0.19 0.36
C TYR A 52 8.13 1.21 1.32
N ALA A 53 7.27 1.85 2.12
CA ALA A 53 7.69 2.85 3.10
C ALA A 53 8.60 2.24 4.18
N LEU A 54 8.23 1.08 4.73
CA LEU A 54 9.02 0.39 5.76
C LEU A 54 10.38 -0.06 5.23
N ALA A 55 10.46 -0.45 3.96
CA ALA A 55 11.70 -0.86 3.31
C ALA A 55 12.52 0.33 2.78
N ASN A 56 12.01 1.55 2.96
CA ASN A 56 12.60 2.78 2.43
C ASN A 56 12.85 2.69 0.93
N ARG A 57 11.92 2.08 0.20
CA ARG A 57 11.97 1.91 -1.26
C ARG A 57 11.11 2.96 -1.93
N ALA A 58 11.58 3.46 -3.07
CA ALA A 58 10.79 4.36 -3.90
C ALA A 58 9.59 3.62 -4.48
N THR A 59 8.41 4.25 -4.46
CA THR A 59 7.22 3.68 -5.08
C THR A 59 7.31 3.78 -6.60
N PRO A 60 6.72 2.80 -7.33
CA PRO A 60 6.75 2.85 -8.79
C PRO A 60 6.06 4.09 -9.35
N GLU A 61 6.49 4.52 -10.53
CA GLU A 61 5.78 5.57 -11.25
C GLU A 61 4.54 4.98 -11.92
N PRO A 62 3.37 5.62 -11.80
CA PRO A 62 2.16 5.10 -12.42
C PRO A 62 2.25 5.05 -13.94
N SER A 63 1.85 3.93 -14.52
CA SER A 63 1.74 3.77 -15.97
C SER A 63 0.53 4.52 -16.53
N THR A 64 0.56 4.82 -17.81
CA THR A 64 -0.58 5.41 -18.52
C THR A 64 -1.65 4.35 -18.77
N MET A 65 -2.88 4.80 -19.06
CA MET A 65 -3.97 3.88 -19.42
C MET A 65 -3.60 3.02 -20.64
N ALA A 66 -2.94 3.61 -21.65
CA ALA A 66 -2.52 2.87 -22.82
C ALA A 66 -1.56 1.73 -22.48
N GLN A 67 -0.59 1.99 -21.59
CA GLN A 67 0.36 0.98 -21.14
C GLN A 67 -0.34 -0.13 -20.36
N VAL A 68 -1.27 0.24 -19.48
CA VAL A 68 -2.02 -0.72 -18.68
C VAL A 68 -2.91 -1.60 -19.56
N MET A 69 -3.60 -1.02 -20.54
CA MET A 69 -4.45 -1.77 -21.45
C MET A 69 -3.64 -2.73 -22.32
N ALA A 70 -2.45 -2.34 -22.76
CA ALA A 70 -1.57 -3.24 -23.51
C ALA A 70 -1.12 -4.41 -22.65
N TRP A 71 -0.76 -4.15 -21.41
CA TRP A 71 -0.41 -5.20 -20.43
C TRP A 71 -1.59 -6.14 -20.20
N ALA A 72 -2.79 -5.58 -20.02
CA ALA A 72 -4.00 -6.36 -19.77
C ALA A 72 -4.37 -7.26 -20.97
N ALA A 73 -4.14 -6.79 -22.17
CA ALA A 73 -4.42 -7.58 -23.40
C ALA A 73 -3.57 -8.85 -23.43
N GLU A 74 -2.33 -8.80 -22.97
CA GLU A 74 -1.48 -9.99 -22.86
C GLU A 74 -1.96 -10.92 -21.74
N MET A 75 -2.32 -10.35 -20.58
CA MET A 75 -2.78 -11.14 -19.43
C MET A 75 -4.14 -11.77 -19.62
N LYS A 76 -5.01 -11.17 -20.46
CA LYS A 76 -6.38 -11.64 -20.67
C LYS A 76 -6.44 -13.08 -21.19
N ASN A 77 -5.43 -13.52 -21.90
CA ASN A 77 -5.36 -14.87 -22.44
C ASN A 77 -4.93 -15.91 -21.39
N GLY A 78 -4.68 -15.48 -20.16
CA GLY A 78 -4.31 -16.37 -19.07
C GLY A 78 -5.46 -17.27 -18.64
N GLN A 79 -5.11 -18.35 -17.96
CA GLN A 79 -6.10 -19.29 -17.45
C GLN A 79 -6.91 -18.67 -16.31
N GLY A 80 -8.20 -19.01 -16.27
CA GLY A 80 -9.09 -18.58 -15.20
C GLY A 80 -9.85 -17.30 -15.48
N PHE A 81 -9.54 -16.58 -16.56
CA PHE A 81 -10.22 -15.35 -16.91
C PHE A 81 -11.32 -15.56 -17.95
N SER A 82 -12.47 -14.92 -17.72
CA SER A 82 -13.58 -14.97 -18.68
C SER A 82 -13.28 -14.08 -19.89
N GLN A 83 -13.44 -14.63 -21.09
CA GLN A 83 -13.30 -13.87 -22.34
C GLN A 83 -14.59 -13.14 -22.73
N ALA A 84 -15.69 -13.48 -22.08
CA ALA A 84 -17.02 -12.94 -22.45
C ALA A 84 -17.41 -11.70 -21.66
N LYS A 85 -16.77 -11.44 -20.52
CA LYS A 85 -17.09 -10.31 -19.63
C LYS A 85 -16.06 -9.21 -19.76
N GLU A 86 -16.47 -7.99 -19.40
CA GLU A 86 -15.63 -6.82 -19.49
C GLU A 86 -14.57 -6.76 -18.40
N ILE A 87 -13.42 -6.22 -18.77
CA ILE A 87 -12.34 -5.87 -17.86
C ILE A 87 -12.55 -4.43 -17.40
N PHE A 88 -12.33 -4.18 -16.10
CA PHE A 88 -12.44 -2.83 -15.54
C PHE A 88 -11.05 -2.30 -15.20
N TYR A 89 -10.86 -0.99 -15.36
CA TYR A 89 -9.58 -0.30 -15.15
C TYR A 89 -9.72 0.85 -14.15
N PRO A 90 -10.07 0.56 -12.88
CA PRO A 90 -10.26 1.64 -11.91
C PRO A 90 -8.94 2.30 -11.54
N LEU A 91 -9.00 3.61 -11.33
CA LEU A 91 -7.88 4.39 -10.82
C LEU A 91 -7.98 4.43 -9.30
N ILE A 92 -6.98 3.91 -8.62
CA ILE A 92 -7.00 3.78 -7.17
C ILE A 92 -5.90 4.65 -6.57
N ALA A 93 -6.28 5.49 -5.60
CA ALA A 93 -5.35 6.36 -4.90
C ALA A 93 -4.52 5.56 -3.91
N ALA A 94 -3.20 5.73 -3.98
CA ALA A 94 -2.31 5.22 -2.96
C ALA A 94 -2.39 6.14 -1.74
N PRO A 95 -2.37 5.60 -0.52
CA PRO A 95 -2.31 6.46 0.67
C PRO A 95 -0.99 7.22 0.71
N GLU A 96 -1.00 8.40 1.27
CA GLU A 96 0.23 9.14 1.48
C GLU A 96 1.03 8.49 2.61
N THR A 97 2.29 8.20 2.32
CA THR A 97 3.24 7.67 3.30
C THR A 97 4.41 8.61 3.37
N ASP A 98 4.23 9.75 4.05
CA ASP A 98 5.29 10.72 4.21
C ASP A 98 6.11 10.39 5.46
N ASN A 99 7.31 9.86 5.24
CA ASN A 99 8.24 9.49 6.31
C ASN A 99 9.29 10.59 6.55
N THR A 100 9.08 11.79 6.01
CA THR A 100 10.01 12.90 6.19
C THR A 100 10.12 13.23 7.68
N PRO A 101 11.33 13.18 8.27
CA PRO A 101 11.49 13.54 9.67
C PRO A 101 11.19 15.02 9.91
N VAL A 102 10.44 15.29 10.97
CA VAL A 102 10.15 16.64 11.41
C VAL A 102 10.73 16.81 12.81
N ARG A 103 11.53 17.86 13.01
CA ARG A 103 12.08 18.14 14.34
C ARG A 103 11.01 18.77 15.23
N VAL A 104 10.78 18.13 16.37
CA VAL A 104 9.82 18.62 17.37
C VAL A 104 10.55 18.79 18.69
N THR A 105 10.37 19.94 19.34
CA THR A 105 10.94 20.20 20.65
C THR A 105 9.85 20.10 21.71
N ILE A 106 10.09 19.28 22.73
CA ILE A 106 9.17 19.12 23.86
C ILE A 106 9.92 19.36 25.15
N SER A 107 9.19 19.81 26.18
CA SER A 107 9.73 20.00 27.51
C SER A 107 9.32 18.85 28.41
N LEU A 108 10.31 18.24 29.08
CA LEU A 108 10.10 17.14 30.00
C LEU A 108 10.88 17.40 31.30
N ALA A 109 10.35 16.93 32.43
CA ALA A 109 11.10 16.93 33.65
C ALA A 109 12.34 16.02 33.52
N LYS A 110 13.44 16.41 34.15
CA LYS A 110 14.69 15.59 34.13
C LYS A 110 14.45 14.14 34.53
N ARG A 111 13.62 13.94 35.54
CA ARG A 111 13.28 12.61 36.02
C ARG A 111 12.58 11.78 34.95
N ASP A 112 11.64 12.36 34.24
CA ASP A 112 10.87 11.68 33.19
C ASP A 112 11.74 11.36 31.99
N LEU A 113 12.59 12.32 31.59
CA LEU A 113 13.54 12.09 30.51
C LEU A 113 14.50 10.95 30.79
N ALA A 114 15.01 10.87 32.04
CA ALA A 114 15.90 9.80 32.44
C ALA A 114 15.22 8.43 32.35
N LYS A 115 13.93 8.34 32.73
CA LYS A 115 13.15 7.11 32.61
C LYS A 115 12.93 6.71 31.16
N ILE A 116 12.62 7.68 30.32
CA ILE A 116 12.41 7.45 28.88
C ILE A 116 13.71 6.93 28.24
N ASP A 117 14.84 7.59 28.54
CA ASP A 117 16.13 7.20 27.98
C ASP A 117 16.54 5.79 28.42
N GLU A 118 16.27 5.43 29.67
CA GLU A 118 16.56 4.08 30.16
C GLU A 118 15.71 3.03 29.48
N LYS A 119 14.41 3.28 29.28
CA LYS A 119 13.51 2.38 28.57
C LYS A 119 13.90 2.25 27.09
N ALA A 120 14.29 3.35 26.46
CA ALA A 120 14.77 3.33 25.07
C ALA A 120 16.05 2.48 24.95
N ARG A 121 16.98 2.64 25.88
CA ARG A 121 18.21 1.87 25.92
C ARG A 121 17.92 0.36 26.07
N LEU A 122 17.02 0.00 26.95
CA LEU A 122 16.63 -1.41 27.16
C LEU A 122 15.94 -1.99 25.91
N ALA A 123 15.22 -1.18 25.16
CA ALA A 123 14.57 -1.59 23.93
C ALA A 123 15.51 -1.56 22.71
N GLY A 124 16.74 -1.07 22.87
CA GLY A 124 17.70 -0.94 21.78
C GLY A 124 17.32 0.12 20.74
N LEU A 125 16.58 1.16 21.17
CA LEU A 125 16.08 2.20 20.26
C LEU A 125 16.61 3.58 20.64
N PRO A 126 16.80 4.48 19.64
CA PRO A 126 16.99 5.89 19.92
C PRO A 126 15.76 6.47 20.61
N ARG A 127 15.95 7.56 21.37
CA ARG A 127 14.86 8.24 22.09
C ARG A 127 13.65 8.53 21.19
N SER A 128 13.88 9.12 20.01
CA SER A 128 12.80 9.51 19.13
C SER A 128 11.98 8.32 18.64
N LYS A 129 12.63 7.22 18.30
CA LYS A 129 11.92 6.01 17.84
C LYS A 129 11.16 5.35 19.00
N PHE A 130 11.74 5.34 20.18
CA PHE A 130 11.06 4.82 21.38
C PHE A 130 9.79 5.63 21.69
N LEU A 131 9.89 6.97 21.66
CA LEU A 131 8.75 7.84 21.92
C LEU A 131 7.65 7.66 20.87
N ALA A 132 8.01 7.57 19.59
CA ALA A 132 7.04 7.36 18.52
C ALA A 132 6.31 6.03 18.71
N ARG A 133 7.04 4.96 19.00
CA ARG A 133 6.46 3.65 19.24
C ARG A 133 5.50 3.65 20.44
N ALA A 134 5.90 4.26 21.54
CA ALA A 134 5.07 4.35 22.74
C ALA A 134 3.78 5.13 22.51
N ALA A 135 3.88 6.26 21.80
CA ALA A 135 2.73 7.13 21.52
C ALA A 135 1.76 6.52 20.52
N LEU A 136 2.28 5.79 19.52
CA LEU A 136 1.45 5.17 18.48
C LEU A 136 0.91 3.79 18.88
N GLY A 137 1.41 3.22 19.97
CA GLY A 137 0.94 1.92 20.46
C GLY A 137 1.42 0.73 19.63
N VAL A 138 2.54 0.87 18.97
CA VAL A 138 3.10 -0.19 18.11
C VAL A 138 4.40 -0.77 18.68
#